data_61bdb3fba3fe18a17435841ff0075226
#
_entry.id   61bdb3fba3fe18a17435841ff0075226
#
_cell.length_a   1.000
_cell.length_b   1.000
_cell.length_c   1.000
_cell.angle_alpha   90.00
_cell.angle_beta   90.00
_cell.angle_gamma   90.00
#
_symmetry.space_group_name_H-M   'P 1'
#
loop_
_entity.id
_entity.type
_entity.pdbx_description
1 polymer ?
#
loop_
_entity_poly.entity_id
_entity_poly.type
_entity_poly.pdbx_seq_one_letter_code
_entity_poly.pdbx_strand_id
1 'polypeptide(L)'
;MESAPHELSDGPPEGLFFFRPDDFCYINTMFIIPAIDLKDGQCVRLQQGRKEAVTVYSANPGATAKKWESYGAKVLHVVDLDGAFSGSQKNRDKILDIRKAVKMTIEVGGGIRDISTVDWLVSAGIDRVILGTAAIEDPAFMLDACRKFPGKILVGIDAKDGKVAVRGWEEVSSMDSLELARRVETVGAAGIIYTDISRDGMLTGPNLPALEEMVKAVHAPVIASGGIAAIDDVKNLLAIKGLWGAITGKAIYSGSLDLKEAIRLAGGNG
;
A
#
# COMPACT_ATOMS: atom_id res chain seq x y z
N MET A 1 7.69 -58.92 -0.58
CA MET A 1 8.55 -57.75 -0.21
C MET A 1 7.95 -56.54 -0.87
N GLU A 2 7.03 -55.87 -0.17
CA GLU A 2 6.36 -54.65 -0.62
C GLU A 2 7.26 -53.45 -0.26
N SER A 3 7.54 -52.65 -1.26
CA SER A 3 8.24 -51.37 -1.10
C SER A 3 7.26 -50.27 -0.71
N ALA A 4 7.47 -49.67 0.47
CA ALA A 4 6.70 -48.52 0.97
C ALA A 4 6.92 -47.29 0.09
N PRO A 5 5.89 -46.40 -0.06
CA PRO A 5 6.07 -45.16 -0.78
C PRO A 5 6.86 -44.14 0.05
N HIS A 6 7.78 -43.45 -0.62
CA HIS A 6 8.50 -42.30 -0.11
C HIS A 6 7.52 -41.14 0.21
N GLU A 7 7.41 -40.76 1.47
CA GLU A 7 6.82 -39.52 1.90
C GLU A 7 7.70 -38.36 1.43
N LEU A 8 7.15 -37.51 0.55
CA LEU A 8 7.70 -36.22 0.20
C LEU A 8 7.44 -35.24 1.36
N SER A 9 8.45 -34.98 2.14
CA SER A 9 8.48 -33.90 3.14
C SER A 9 8.96 -32.61 2.48
N ASP A 10 8.12 -31.95 1.69
CA ASP A 10 8.39 -30.58 1.25
C ASP A 10 7.59 -29.61 2.13
N GLY A 11 8.16 -29.26 3.27
CA GLY A 11 7.81 -28.05 4.01
C GLY A 11 8.21 -26.82 3.16
N PRO A 12 7.46 -25.71 3.23
CA PRO A 12 7.81 -24.50 2.51
C PRO A 12 9.17 -23.96 2.95
N PRO A 13 9.97 -23.33 2.04
CA PRO A 13 11.29 -22.82 2.36
C PRO A 13 11.23 -21.77 3.47
N GLU A 14 12.12 -21.89 4.45
CA GLU A 14 12.30 -20.92 5.53
C GLU A 14 12.71 -19.57 4.93
N GLY A 15 11.92 -18.52 5.20
CA GLY A 15 12.24 -17.14 4.82
C GLY A 15 11.11 -16.35 4.16
N LEU A 16 9.99 -16.96 3.81
CA LEU A 16 8.80 -16.20 3.42
C LEU A 16 7.99 -15.89 4.69
N PHE A 17 7.92 -14.63 5.05
CA PHE A 17 6.91 -14.13 5.98
C PHE A 17 5.54 -14.29 5.31
N PHE A 18 5.00 -15.50 5.30
CA PHE A 18 3.57 -15.71 5.17
C PHE A 18 2.96 -15.13 6.44
N PHE A 19 2.12 -14.13 6.32
CA PHE A 19 1.21 -13.78 7.40
C PHE A 19 0.36 -15.01 7.69
N ARG A 20 0.68 -15.76 8.75
CA ARG A 20 -0.21 -16.81 9.24
C ARG A 20 -1.41 -16.11 9.87
N PRO A 21 -2.62 -16.63 9.70
CA PRO A 21 -3.79 -16.14 10.43
C PRO A 21 -3.56 -16.06 11.95
N ASP A 22 -2.65 -16.88 12.47
CA ASP A 22 -2.30 -16.97 13.90
C ASP A 22 -1.36 -15.85 14.38
N ASP A 23 -0.67 -15.14 13.49
CA ASP A 23 0.14 -13.96 13.83
C ASP A 23 -0.75 -12.73 14.16
N PHE A 24 -2.05 -12.81 13.95
CA PHE A 24 -3.05 -11.82 14.34
C PHE A 24 -3.55 -11.98 15.79
N CYS A 25 -2.98 -12.91 16.56
CA CYS A 25 -3.42 -13.14 17.92
C CYS A 25 -2.80 -12.09 18.87
N TYR A 26 -3.62 -11.09 19.24
CA TYR A 26 -3.48 -10.29 20.48
C TYR A 26 -2.46 -9.15 20.56
N ILE A 27 -2.21 -8.39 19.49
CA ILE A 27 -1.72 -7.02 19.69
C ILE A 27 -2.56 -6.07 18.82
N ASN A 28 -3.15 -5.04 19.44
CA ASN A 28 -3.74 -3.89 18.74
C ASN A 28 -2.61 -3.06 18.09
N THR A 29 -1.87 -3.65 17.15
CA THR A 29 -0.77 -2.98 16.45
C THR A 29 -1.19 -2.73 15.01
N MET A 30 -1.20 -1.47 14.63
CA MET A 30 -1.45 -1.03 13.27
C MET A 30 -0.20 -0.29 12.76
N PHE A 31 0.26 -0.57 11.54
CA PHE A 31 1.39 0.17 10.97
C PHE A 31 0.94 1.57 10.53
N ILE A 32 1.67 2.61 10.99
CA ILE A 32 1.56 3.94 10.40
C ILE A 32 2.59 4.02 9.27
N ILE A 33 2.09 4.20 8.06
CA ILE A 33 2.84 4.09 6.81
C ILE A 33 2.99 5.48 6.19
N PRO A 34 4.15 6.14 6.32
CA PRO A 34 4.39 7.39 5.62
C PRO A 34 4.44 7.16 4.11
N ALA A 35 3.96 8.16 3.34
CA ALA A 35 3.92 8.08 1.90
C ALA A 35 4.84 9.10 1.22
N ILE A 36 5.50 8.67 0.14
CA ILE A 36 6.27 9.51 -0.80
C ILE A 36 5.65 9.36 -2.19
N ASP A 37 5.10 10.45 -2.71
CA ASP A 37 4.70 10.54 -4.11
C ASP A 37 5.84 11.14 -4.91
N LEU A 38 6.23 10.47 -5.98
CA LEU A 38 7.32 10.89 -6.88
C LEU A 38 6.73 11.51 -8.15
N LYS A 39 7.12 12.76 -8.42
CA LYS A 39 6.84 13.43 -9.68
C LYS A 39 8.06 14.24 -10.10
N ASP A 40 8.50 14.09 -11.35
CA ASP A 40 9.70 14.74 -11.89
C ASP A 40 10.94 14.54 -10.98
N GLY A 41 11.07 13.35 -10.35
CA GLY A 41 12.15 12.99 -9.44
C GLY A 41 12.08 13.60 -8.04
N GLN A 42 11.01 14.29 -7.69
CA GLN A 42 10.82 15.00 -6.41
C GLN A 42 9.71 14.37 -5.56
N CYS A 43 9.78 14.60 -4.24
CA CYS A 43 8.66 14.29 -3.34
C CYS A 43 7.60 15.37 -3.46
N VAL A 44 6.41 15.00 -3.87
CA VAL A 44 5.30 15.92 -4.08
C VAL A 44 4.03 15.45 -3.37
N ARG A 45 3.01 16.29 -3.38
CA ARG A 45 1.62 15.94 -3.11
C ARG A 45 0.71 16.60 -4.13
N LEU A 46 -0.25 15.82 -4.61
CA LEU A 46 -1.34 16.32 -5.43
C LEU A 46 -2.54 16.66 -4.55
N GLN A 47 -3.31 17.66 -4.91
CA GLN A 47 -4.60 17.93 -4.27
C GLN A 47 -5.67 17.12 -5.01
N GLN A 48 -6.28 16.13 -4.34
CA GLN A 48 -7.28 15.22 -4.92
C GLN A 48 -6.86 14.59 -6.26
N GLY A 49 -5.61 14.15 -6.37
CA GLY A 49 -5.09 13.55 -7.60
C GLY A 49 -4.91 14.47 -8.80
N ARG A 50 -5.16 15.79 -8.66
CA ARG A 50 -5.09 16.74 -9.78
C ARG A 50 -3.65 17.02 -10.18
N LYS A 51 -3.32 16.75 -11.44
CA LYS A 51 -1.97 16.87 -12.02
C LYS A 51 -1.40 18.29 -11.95
N GLU A 52 -2.28 19.31 -11.97
CA GLU A 52 -1.93 20.72 -11.97
C GLU A 52 -1.74 21.29 -10.56
N ALA A 53 -2.28 20.63 -9.53
CA ALA A 53 -2.24 21.08 -8.15
C ALA A 53 -1.13 20.38 -7.37
N VAL A 54 0.13 20.62 -7.76
CA VAL A 54 1.35 20.00 -7.21
C VAL A 54 1.96 20.89 -6.14
N THR A 55 2.25 20.29 -4.97
CA THR A 55 3.12 20.92 -3.95
C THR A 55 4.39 20.09 -3.81
N VAL A 56 5.55 20.70 -4.02
CA VAL A 56 6.86 20.06 -3.84
C VAL A 56 7.29 20.20 -2.39
N TYR A 57 7.68 19.10 -1.75
CA TYR A 57 8.15 19.07 -0.36
C TYR A 57 9.65 18.77 -0.24
N SER A 58 10.22 18.02 -1.16
CA SER A 58 11.65 17.68 -1.13
C SER A 58 12.16 17.30 -2.53
N ALA A 59 13.35 17.74 -2.85
CA ALA A 59 14.09 17.32 -4.05
C ALA A 59 14.88 16.01 -3.81
N ASN A 60 14.91 15.49 -2.57
CA ASN A 60 15.69 14.32 -2.21
C ASN A 60 14.81 13.23 -1.54
N PRO A 61 14.21 12.32 -2.33
CA PRO A 61 13.36 11.25 -1.83
C PRO A 61 14.06 10.30 -0.86
N GLY A 62 15.34 9.97 -1.10
CA GLY A 62 16.12 9.11 -0.21
C GLY A 62 16.33 9.74 1.18
N ALA A 63 16.59 11.04 1.26
CA ALA A 63 16.71 11.75 2.53
C ALA A 63 15.36 11.81 3.26
N THR A 64 14.26 11.99 2.52
CA THR A 64 12.90 11.95 3.08
C THR A 64 12.57 10.57 3.67
N ALA A 65 12.89 9.50 2.95
CA ALA A 65 12.72 8.13 3.42
C ALA A 65 13.53 7.86 4.71
N LYS A 66 14.81 8.26 4.74
CA LYS A 66 15.66 8.17 5.95
C LYS A 66 15.07 8.91 7.14
N LYS A 67 14.50 10.09 6.91
CA LYS A 67 13.84 10.86 7.96
C LYS A 67 12.66 10.07 8.54
N TRP A 68 11.80 9.45 7.71
CA TRP A 68 10.69 8.66 8.19
C TRP A 68 11.13 7.38 8.92
N GLU A 69 12.16 6.70 8.42
CA GLU A 69 12.77 5.55 9.10
C GLU A 69 13.30 5.95 10.49
N SER A 70 13.98 7.11 10.61
CA SER A 70 14.48 7.62 11.90
C SER A 70 13.37 7.98 12.89
N TYR A 71 12.14 8.14 12.42
CA TYR A 71 10.96 8.35 13.25
C TYR A 71 10.30 7.05 13.70
N GLY A 72 10.84 5.89 13.28
CA GLY A 72 10.39 4.56 13.67
C GLY A 72 9.46 3.88 12.65
N ALA A 73 9.22 4.49 11.47
CA ALA A 73 8.45 3.84 10.42
C ALA A 73 9.08 2.49 10.03
N LYS A 74 8.24 1.47 9.85
CA LYS A 74 8.65 0.11 9.44
C LYS A 74 8.30 -0.18 7.99
N VAL A 75 7.32 0.53 7.45
CA VAL A 75 6.84 0.41 6.07
C VAL A 75 6.83 1.81 5.45
N LEU A 76 7.20 1.89 4.19
CA LEU A 76 7.17 3.11 3.37
C LEU A 76 6.32 2.86 2.13
N HIS A 77 5.33 3.70 1.91
CA HIS A 77 4.51 3.73 0.69
C HIS A 77 5.13 4.68 -0.33
N VAL A 78 5.38 4.21 -1.56
CA VAL A 78 5.95 5.02 -2.64
C VAL A 78 5.07 4.93 -3.88
N VAL A 79 4.73 6.07 -4.46
CA VAL A 79 3.95 6.14 -5.71
C VAL A 79 4.75 6.88 -6.78
N ASP A 80 4.99 6.24 -7.92
CA ASP A 80 5.47 6.89 -9.14
C ASP A 80 4.28 7.54 -9.87
N LEU A 81 4.01 8.82 -9.58
CA LEU A 81 2.91 9.55 -10.20
C LEU A 81 3.12 9.75 -11.71
N ASP A 82 4.35 10.00 -12.15
CA ASP A 82 4.64 10.09 -13.59
C ASP A 82 4.36 8.77 -14.27
N GLY A 83 4.69 7.65 -13.60
CA GLY A 83 4.34 6.31 -14.04
C GLY A 83 2.85 6.06 -14.07
N ALA A 84 2.13 6.48 -13.05
CA ALA A 84 0.67 6.35 -12.99
C ALA A 84 -0.01 7.05 -14.17
N PHE A 85 0.45 8.25 -14.53
CA PHE A 85 -0.11 9.03 -15.64
C PHE A 85 0.33 8.52 -17.01
N SER A 86 1.59 8.11 -17.17
CA SER A 86 2.14 7.66 -18.46
C SER A 86 1.95 6.17 -18.75
N GLY A 87 1.61 5.39 -17.74
CA GLY A 87 1.48 3.94 -17.83
C GLY A 87 2.79 3.16 -17.82
N SER A 88 3.90 3.82 -17.45
CA SER A 88 5.21 3.17 -17.29
C SER A 88 6.04 3.89 -16.24
N GLN A 89 6.79 3.15 -15.44
CA GLN A 89 7.65 3.67 -14.36
C GLN A 89 8.65 4.72 -14.90
N LYS A 90 8.61 5.94 -14.39
CA LYS A 90 9.46 7.07 -14.80
C LYS A 90 10.52 7.41 -13.76
N ASN A 91 10.25 7.16 -12.47
CA ASN A 91 11.14 7.53 -11.37
C ASN A 91 11.98 6.34 -10.86
N ARG A 92 12.37 5.41 -11.74
CA ARG A 92 13.13 4.20 -11.37
C ARG A 92 14.38 4.51 -10.55
N ASP A 93 15.18 5.49 -10.97
CA ASP A 93 16.40 5.88 -10.25
C ASP A 93 16.11 6.37 -8.84
N LYS A 94 15.00 7.12 -8.66
CA LYS A 94 14.59 7.63 -7.35
C LYS A 94 14.07 6.52 -6.43
N ILE A 95 13.37 5.53 -6.99
CA ILE A 95 12.95 4.33 -6.26
C ILE A 95 14.18 3.55 -5.77
N LEU A 96 15.21 3.39 -6.62
CA LEU A 96 16.48 2.76 -6.23
C LEU A 96 17.24 3.59 -5.18
N ASP A 97 17.24 4.91 -5.28
CA ASP A 97 17.85 5.81 -4.29
C ASP A 97 17.16 5.66 -2.91
N ILE A 98 15.82 5.55 -2.89
CA ILE A 98 15.05 5.28 -1.68
C ILE A 98 15.45 3.92 -1.12
N ARG A 99 15.45 2.85 -1.94
CA ARG A 99 15.79 1.49 -1.48
C ARG A 99 17.17 1.41 -0.85
N LYS A 100 18.16 2.06 -1.47
CA LYS A 100 19.53 2.14 -0.93
C LYS A 100 19.63 2.91 0.39
N ALA A 101 18.73 3.87 0.60
CA ALA A 101 18.78 4.79 1.74
C ALA A 101 18.23 4.17 3.03
N VAL A 102 17.28 3.22 2.97
CA VAL A 102 16.54 2.69 4.13
C VAL A 102 16.48 1.17 4.14
N LYS A 103 16.17 0.59 5.31
CA LYS A 103 15.98 -0.86 5.51
C LYS A 103 14.52 -1.27 5.72
N MET A 104 13.64 -0.29 5.96
CA MET A 104 12.21 -0.59 6.14
C MET A 104 11.60 -1.23 4.89
N THR A 105 10.50 -1.95 5.07
CA THR A 105 9.70 -2.50 3.98
C THR A 105 9.25 -1.39 3.05
N ILE A 106 9.44 -1.54 1.74
CA ILE A 106 9.00 -0.57 0.73
C ILE A 106 7.93 -1.21 -0.15
N GLU A 107 6.79 -0.53 -0.25
CA GLU A 107 5.75 -0.86 -1.21
C GLU A 107 5.69 0.22 -2.30
N VAL A 108 5.69 -0.20 -3.58
CA VAL A 108 5.75 0.72 -4.72
C VAL A 108 4.57 0.52 -5.64
N GLY A 109 3.89 1.63 -5.97
CA GLY A 109 2.84 1.70 -6.97
C GLY A 109 3.11 2.74 -8.05
N GLY A 110 2.18 2.84 -9.01
CA GLY A 110 2.21 3.81 -10.11
C GLY A 110 2.78 3.25 -11.42
N GLY A 111 1.94 3.15 -12.45
CA GLY A 111 2.34 2.77 -13.81
C GLY A 111 2.73 1.32 -14.02
N ILE A 112 2.34 0.40 -13.14
CA ILE A 112 2.68 -1.02 -13.21
C ILE A 112 1.58 -1.75 -13.99
N ARG A 113 1.91 -2.19 -15.22
CA ARG A 113 0.94 -2.78 -16.16
C ARG A 113 1.39 -4.10 -16.80
N ASP A 114 2.57 -4.59 -16.44
CA ASP A 114 3.14 -5.81 -17.00
C ASP A 114 4.06 -6.53 -16.01
N ILE A 115 4.26 -7.83 -16.22
CA ILE A 115 5.06 -8.70 -15.38
C ILE A 115 6.54 -8.29 -15.37
N SER A 116 7.05 -7.71 -16.43
CA SER A 116 8.45 -7.30 -16.51
C SER A 116 8.74 -6.12 -15.57
N THR A 117 7.77 -5.22 -15.39
CA THR A 117 7.85 -4.12 -14.42
C THR A 117 7.79 -4.65 -13.00
N VAL A 118 6.91 -5.63 -12.70
CA VAL A 118 6.87 -6.29 -11.39
C VAL A 118 8.21 -6.98 -11.09
N ASP A 119 8.72 -7.75 -12.04
CA ASP A 119 10.00 -8.47 -11.93
C ASP A 119 11.17 -7.51 -11.67
N TRP A 120 11.21 -6.39 -12.39
CA TRP A 120 12.22 -5.36 -12.18
C TRP A 120 12.16 -4.79 -10.76
N LEU A 121 10.98 -4.43 -10.25
CA LEU A 121 10.82 -3.89 -8.90
C LEU A 121 11.27 -4.90 -7.83
N VAL A 122 10.82 -6.15 -7.95
CA VAL A 122 11.20 -7.22 -7.02
C VAL A 122 12.71 -7.48 -7.06
N SER A 123 13.31 -7.53 -8.26
CA SER A 123 14.76 -7.71 -8.46
C SER A 123 15.58 -6.52 -7.94
N ALA A 124 14.98 -5.32 -7.93
CA ALA A 124 15.57 -4.11 -7.34
C ALA A 124 15.49 -4.08 -5.80
N GLY A 125 14.93 -5.12 -5.17
CA GLY A 125 14.80 -5.24 -3.72
C GLY A 125 13.58 -4.51 -3.14
N ILE A 126 12.57 -4.23 -3.97
CA ILE A 126 11.27 -3.73 -3.48
C ILE A 126 10.49 -4.90 -2.87
N ASP A 127 9.97 -4.69 -1.68
CA ASP A 127 9.35 -5.74 -0.88
C ASP A 127 7.95 -6.07 -1.36
N ARG A 128 7.17 -5.05 -1.77
CA ARG A 128 5.79 -5.17 -2.24
C ARG A 128 5.51 -4.28 -3.43
N VAL A 129 4.72 -4.78 -4.36
CA VAL A 129 4.32 -4.10 -5.60
C VAL A 129 2.81 -3.88 -5.57
N ILE A 130 2.39 -2.64 -5.83
CA ILE A 130 0.98 -2.24 -5.75
C ILE A 130 0.42 -2.15 -7.17
N LEU A 131 -0.57 -2.99 -7.46
CA LEU A 131 -1.33 -2.93 -8.70
C LEU A 131 -2.61 -2.10 -8.46
N GLY A 132 -2.82 -1.08 -9.25
CA GLY A 132 -4.04 -0.26 -9.25
C GLY A 132 -4.95 -0.64 -10.42
N THR A 133 -5.23 0.33 -11.30
CA THR A 133 -6.11 0.18 -12.48
C THR A 133 -5.86 -1.10 -13.28
N ALA A 134 -4.60 -1.50 -13.45
CA ALA A 134 -4.26 -2.71 -14.20
C ALA A 134 -4.82 -4.00 -13.59
N ALA A 135 -4.95 -4.09 -12.26
CA ALA A 135 -5.57 -5.24 -11.60
C ALA A 135 -7.07 -5.36 -11.91
N ILE A 136 -7.70 -4.24 -12.23
CA ILE A 136 -9.15 -4.14 -12.51
C ILE A 136 -9.41 -4.38 -13.99
N GLU A 137 -8.61 -3.73 -14.86
CA GLU A 137 -8.75 -3.79 -16.32
C GLU A 137 -8.23 -5.12 -16.90
N ASP A 138 -7.23 -5.74 -16.26
CA ASP A 138 -6.63 -7.02 -16.66
C ASP A 138 -6.54 -8.01 -15.49
N PRO A 139 -7.62 -8.73 -15.17
CA PRO A 139 -7.63 -9.75 -14.12
C PRO A 139 -6.64 -10.90 -14.36
N ALA A 140 -6.30 -11.19 -15.62
CA ALA A 140 -5.33 -12.24 -15.97
C ALA A 140 -3.92 -11.80 -15.56
N PHE A 141 -3.54 -10.55 -15.82
CA PHE A 141 -2.29 -9.98 -15.33
C PHE A 141 -2.20 -10.01 -13.81
N MET A 142 -3.27 -9.61 -13.09
CA MET A 142 -3.29 -9.67 -11.63
C MET A 142 -3.05 -11.08 -11.11
N LEU A 143 -3.76 -12.08 -11.67
CA LEU A 143 -3.60 -13.49 -11.29
C LEU A 143 -2.18 -14.00 -11.55
N ASP A 144 -1.60 -13.67 -12.70
CA ASP A 144 -0.23 -14.07 -13.07
C ASP A 144 0.81 -13.43 -12.15
N ALA A 145 0.66 -12.14 -11.82
CA ALA A 145 1.51 -11.44 -10.88
C ALA A 145 1.46 -12.07 -9.48
N CYS A 146 0.26 -12.38 -8.95
CA CYS A 146 0.11 -13.02 -7.64
C CYS A 146 0.74 -14.42 -7.60
N ARG A 147 0.60 -15.20 -8.69
CA ARG A 147 1.20 -16.53 -8.79
C ARG A 147 2.72 -16.51 -8.90
N LYS A 148 3.25 -15.58 -9.69
CA LYS A 148 4.69 -15.47 -9.94
C LYS A 148 5.44 -14.84 -8.78
N PHE A 149 4.80 -13.95 -8.02
CA PHE A 149 5.38 -13.21 -6.91
C PHE A 149 4.55 -13.36 -5.63
N PRO A 150 4.43 -14.58 -5.08
CA PRO A 150 3.58 -14.84 -3.92
C PRO A 150 4.01 -13.98 -2.72
N GLY A 151 3.02 -13.40 -2.02
CA GLY A 151 3.24 -12.55 -0.85
C GLY A 151 3.77 -11.14 -1.16
N LYS A 152 3.97 -10.77 -2.44
CA LYS A 152 4.52 -9.47 -2.83
C LYS A 152 3.54 -8.52 -3.49
N ILE A 153 2.38 -8.98 -3.93
CA ILE A 153 1.42 -8.17 -4.67
C ILE A 153 0.37 -7.61 -3.74
N LEU A 154 0.29 -6.29 -3.65
CA LEU A 154 -0.84 -5.56 -3.07
C LEU A 154 -1.74 -5.04 -4.20
N VAL A 155 -3.02 -4.88 -3.91
CA VAL A 155 -3.95 -4.25 -4.86
C VAL A 155 -4.51 -2.97 -4.24
N GLY A 156 -4.36 -1.86 -4.96
CA GLY A 156 -4.98 -0.58 -4.63
C GLY A 156 -6.42 -0.56 -5.11
N ILE A 157 -7.35 -0.37 -4.20
CA ILE A 157 -8.77 -0.16 -4.45
C ILE A 157 -9.12 1.28 -4.08
N ASP A 158 -9.08 2.14 -5.08
CA ASP A 158 -9.50 3.51 -4.95
C ASP A 158 -11.02 3.57 -5.15
N ALA A 159 -11.75 4.15 -4.20
CA ALA A 159 -13.21 4.12 -4.23
C ALA A 159 -13.83 5.50 -3.95
N LYS A 160 -14.98 5.73 -4.55
CA LYS A 160 -15.88 6.84 -4.27
C LYS A 160 -17.28 6.30 -4.09
N ASP A 161 -17.92 6.61 -2.96
CA ASP A 161 -19.27 6.15 -2.64
C ASP A 161 -19.44 4.62 -2.82
N GLY A 162 -18.42 3.84 -2.40
CA GLY A 162 -18.39 2.38 -2.52
C GLY A 162 -18.13 1.83 -3.92
N LYS A 163 -17.95 2.67 -4.93
CA LYS A 163 -17.63 2.27 -6.31
C LYS A 163 -16.16 2.52 -6.64
N VAL A 164 -15.57 1.57 -7.39
CA VAL A 164 -14.16 1.59 -7.75
C VAL A 164 -13.86 2.70 -8.75
N ALA A 165 -12.86 3.53 -8.45
CA ALA A 165 -12.30 4.52 -9.33
C ALA A 165 -11.05 3.98 -10.06
N VAL A 166 -10.89 4.35 -11.32
CA VAL A 166 -9.80 3.92 -12.19
C VAL A 166 -9.14 5.10 -12.90
N ARG A 167 -8.03 4.86 -13.58
CA ARG A 167 -7.33 5.83 -14.44
C ARG A 167 -6.94 7.11 -13.71
N GLY A 168 -6.35 6.95 -12.51
CA GLY A 168 -5.96 8.12 -11.71
C GLY A 168 -7.15 8.94 -11.21
N TRP A 169 -8.29 8.25 -10.92
CA TRP A 169 -9.53 8.79 -10.39
C TRP A 169 -10.37 9.61 -11.38
N GLU A 170 -10.01 9.56 -12.68
CA GLU A 170 -10.76 10.25 -13.74
C GLU A 170 -12.11 9.58 -14.03
N GLU A 171 -12.25 8.30 -13.72
CA GLU A 171 -13.45 7.50 -14.00
C GLU A 171 -13.87 6.69 -12.76
N VAL A 172 -15.16 6.72 -12.44
CA VAL A 172 -15.77 5.86 -11.41
C VAL A 172 -16.55 4.76 -12.13
N SER A 173 -16.15 3.52 -11.92
CA SER A 173 -16.78 2.35 -12.54
C SER A 173 -18.09 1.98 -11.83
N SER A 174 -18.85 1.05 -12.40
CA SER A 174 -20.01 0.44 -11.74
C SER A 174 -19.63 -0.65 -10.73
N MET A 175 -18.34 -1.07 -10.69
CA MET A 175 -17.85 -2.15 -9.83
C MET A 175 -17.92 -1.74 -8.37
N ASP A 176 -18.43 -2.63 -7.54
CA ASP A 176 -18.45 -2.46 -6.09
C ASP A 176 -17.06 -2.74 -5.49
N SER A 177 -16.60 -1.91 -4.56
CA SER A 177 -15.28 -2.03 -3.96
C SER A 177 -15.11 -3.28 -3.11
N LEU A 178 -16.17 -3.73 -2.41
CA LEU A 178 -16.13 -4.96 -1.62
C LEU A 178 -16.15 -6.22 -2.51
N GLU A 179 -16.84 -6.15 -3.65
CA GLU A 179 -16.81 -7.23 -4.64
C GLU A 179 -15.39 -7.39 -5.22
N LEU A 180 -14.75 -6.27 -5.58
CA LEU A 180 -13.36 -6.30 -6.04
C LEU A 180 -12.42 -6.85 -4.96
N ALA A 181 -12.59 -6.43 -3.70
CA ALA A 181 -11.77 -6.89 -2.59
C ALA A 181 -11.81 -8.42 -2.42
N ARG A 182 -12.98 -9.04 -2.51
CA ARG A 182 -13.12 -10.51 -2.46
C ARG A 182 -12.47 -11.20 -3.64
N ARG A 183 -12.54 -10.61 -4.84
CA ARG A 183 -11.83 -11.15 -6.02
C ARG A 183 -10.32 -11.07 -5.83
N VAL A 184 -9.80 -9.97 -5.31
CA VAL A 184 -8.38 -9.75 -5.01
C VAL A 184 -7.88 -10.78 -3.99
N GLU A 185 -8.64 -11.05 -2.94
CA GLU A 185 -8.32 -12.09 -1.96
C GLU A 185 -8.28 -13.49 -2.61
N THR A 186 -9.26 -13.81 -3.45
CA THR A 186 -9.36 -15.12 -4.13
C THR A 186 -8.16 -15.42 -5.02
N VAL A 187 -7.54 -14.42 -5.65
CA VAL A 187 -6.35 -14.60 -6.49
C VAL A 187 -5.04 -14.65 -5.69
N GLY A 188 -5.10 -14.49 -4.38
CA GLY A 188 -3.97 -14.61 -3.47
C GLY A 188 -3.08 -13.37 -3.39
N ALA A 189 -3.65 -12.17 -3.56
CA ALA A 189 -2.93 -10.94 -3.27
C ALA A 189 -2.52 -10.87 -1.79
N ALA A 190 -1.37 -10.26 -1.51
CA ALA A 190 -0.80 -10.15 -0.16
C ALA A 190 -1.53 -9.14 0.73
N GLY A 191 -2.39 -8.30 0.17
CA GLY A 191 -3.19 -7.33 0.89
C GLY A 191 -3.85 -6.31 -0.03
N ILE A 192 -4.66 -5.45 0.57
CA ILE A 192 -5.48 -4.44 -0.09
C ILE A 192 -5.16 -3.08 0.50
N ILE A 193 -4.92 -2.09 -0.35
CA ILE A 193 -4.88 -0.68 0.03
C ILE A 193 -6.22 -0.07 -0.38
N TYR A 194 -7.05 0.31 0.60
CA TYR A 194 -8.33 0.93 0.34
C TYR A 194 -8.24 2.44 0.50
N THR A 195 -8.46 3.18 -0.59
CA THR A 195 -8.44 4.65 -0.61
C THR A 195 -9.84 5.21 -0.84
N ASP A 196 -10.35 6.00 0.11
CA ASP A 196 -11.49 6.88 -0.16
C ASP A 196 -10.99 8.16 -0.86
N ILE A 197 -11.22 8.25 -2.19
CA ILE A 197 -10.70 9.35 -3.00
C ILE A 197 -11.40 10.69 -2.73
N SER A 198 -12.57 10.68 -2.11
CA SER A 198 -13.28 11.91 -1.72
C SER A 198 -12.61 12.57 -0.50
N ARG A 199 -11.87 11.80 0.27
CA ARG A 199 -11.18 12.25 1.49
C ARG A 199 -9.67 12.41 1.30
N ASP A 200 -9.10 11.79 0.26
CA ASP A 200 -7.65 11.85 0.05
C ASP A 200 -7.14 13.29 -0.16
N GLY A 201 -6.12 13.65 0.61
CA GLY A 201 -5.54 14.99 0.60
C GLY A 201 -6.41 16.09 1.21
N MET A 202 -7.62 15.79 1.74
CA MET A 202 -8.56 16.78 2.26
C MET A 202 -8.38 17.07 3.76
N LEU A 203 -7.70 16.20 4.51
CA LEU A 203 -7.53 16.33 5.97
C LEU A 203 -8.87 16.39 6.72
N THR A 204 -9.84 15.58 6.31
CA THR A 204 -11.22 15.56 6.86
C THR A 204 -11.52 14.32 7.70
N GLY A 205 -10.50 13.54 8.01
CA GLY A 205 -10.60 12.23 8.66
C GLY A 205 -10.88 11.08 7.67
N PRO A 206 -10.50 9.84 8.02
CA PRO A 206 -10.72 8.65 7.21
C PRO A 206 -12.20 8.25 7.17
N ASN A 207 -12.58 7.41 6.19
CA ASN A 207 -13.93 6.85 6.10
C ASN A 207 -14.03 5.58 6.96
N LEU A 208 -14.23 5.76 8.27
CA LEU A 208 -14.27 4.65 9.23
C LEU A 208 -15.33 3.59 8.89
N PRO A 209 -16.59 3.94 8.55
CA PRO A 209 -17.58 2.93 8.19
C PRO A 209 -17.18 2.07 6.99
N ALA A 210 -16.66 2.67 5.92
CA ALA A 210 -16.22 1.93 4.74
C ALA A 210 -15.01 1.03 5.04
N LEU A 211 -14.08 1.46 5.90
CA LEU A 211 -12.96 0.64 6.36
C LEU A 211 -13.40 -0.54 7.22
N GLU A 212 -14.37 -0.34 8.12
CA GLU A 212 -14.95 -1.43 8.90
C GLU A 212 -15.63 -2.48 8.02
N GLU A 213 -16.38 -2.04 7.00
CA GLU A 213 -17.01 -2.95 6.04
C GLU A 213 -15.95 -3.71 5.22
N MET A 214 -14.89 -3.03 4.78
CA MET A 214 -13.80 -3.63 4.03
C MET A 214 -13.09 -4.72 4.84
N VAL A 215 -12.70 -4.42 6.09
CA VAL A 215 -12.02 -5.38 6.99
C VAL A 215 -12.92 -6.58 7.31
N LYS A 216 -14.25 -6.38 7.42
CA LYS A 216 -15.20 -7.49 7.62
C LYS A 216 -15.42 -8.34 6.37
N ALA A 217 -15.20 -7.79 5.18
CA ALA A 217 -15.49 -8.45 3.90
C ALA A 217 -14.39 -9.42 3.44
N VAL A 218 -13.15 -9.26 3.93
CA VAL A 218 -11.96 -10.04 3.52
C VAL A 218 -11.11 -10.45 4.73
N HIS A 219 -10.29 -11.49 4.57
CA HIS A 219 -9.28 -11.90 5.55
C HIS A 219 -7.89 -11.34 5.20
N ALA A 220 -7.71 -10.92 3.93
CA ALA A 220 -6.48 -10.29 3.48
C ALA A 220 -6.20 -9.00 4.28
N PRO A 221 -4.92 -8.68 4.60
CA PRO A 221 -4.55 -7.44 5.26
C PRO A 221 -5.11 -6.21 4.54
N VAL A 222 -5.80 -5.33 5.28
CA VAL A 222 -6.35 -4.07 4.76
C VAL A 222 -5.53 -2.91 5.28
N ILE A 223 -5.11 -2.03 4.37
CA ILE A 223 -4.40 -0.78 4.65
C ILE A 223 -5.34 0.38 4.32
N ALA A 224 -5.62 1.23 5.29
CA ALA A 224 -6.40 2.44 5.09
C ALA A 224 -5.60 3.52 4.38
N SER A 225 -6.21 4.23 3.43
CA SER A 225 -5.63 5.37 2.73
C SER A 225 -6.66 6.47 2.54
N GLY A 226 -6.18 7.73 2.63
CA GLY A 226 -7.01 8.91 2.44
C GLY A 226 -7.62 9.48 3.72
N GLY A 227 -7.57 10.80 3.86
CA GLY A 227 -8.27 11.58 4.87
C GLY A 227 -7.56 11.79 6.20
N ILE A 228 -6.60 10.96 6.61
CA ILE A 228 -5.92 11.05 7.91
C ILE A 228 -5.31 12.44 8.10
N ALA A 229 -5.71 13.15 9.14
CA ALA A 229 -5.37 14.54 9.40
C ALA A 229 -4.67 14.76 10.75
N ALA A 230 -5.07 14.04 11.78
CA ALA A 230 -4.67 14.28 13.16
C ALA A 230 -4.52 12.98 13.94
N ILE A 231 -3.99 13.11 15.18
CA ILE A 231 -3.77 11.96 16.07
C ILE A 231 -5.07 11.25 16.47
N ASP A 232 -6.18 11.97 16.52
CA ASP A 232 -7.48 11.40 16.85
C ASP A 232 -7.99 10.47 15.72
N ASP A 233 -7.63 10.74 14.47
CA ASP A 233 -7.93 9.81 13.37
C ASP A 233 -7.17 8.49 13.55
N VAL A 234 -5.93 8.54 14.02
CA VAL A 234 -5.14 7.34 14.34
C VAL A 234 -5.81 6.53 15.45
N LYS A 235 -6.31 7.20 16.52
CA LYS A 235 -7.06 6.53 17.59
C LYS A 235 -8.33 5.85 17.08
N ASN A 236 -9.06 6.52 16.19
CA ASN A 236 -10.27 5.98 15.59
C ASN A 236 -9.96 4.76 14.70
N LEU A 237 -8.89 4.80 13.91
CA LEU A 237 -8.45 3.67 13.09
C LEU A 237 -8.01 2.47 13.94
N LEU A 238 -7.35 2.69 15.08
CA LEU A 238 -6.98 1.62 16.03
C LEU A 238 -8.18 0.88 16.63
N ALA A 239 -9.36 1.51 16.65
CA ALA A 239 -10.59 0.85 17.08
C ALA A 239 -11.12 -0.18 16.06
N ILE A 240 -10.68 -0.11 14.80
CA ILE A 240 -11.07 -1.05 13.74
C ILE A 240 -10.20 -2.31 13.85
N LYS A 241 -10.76 -3.36 14.47
CA LYS A 241 -10.05 -4.63 14.65
C LYS A 241 -9.77 -5.29 13.30
N GLY A 242 -8.51 -5.67 13.09
CA GLY A 242 -8.05 -6.31 11.84
C GLY A 242 -7.56 -5.32 10.78
N LEU A 243 -7.60 -4.01 11.03
CA LEU A 243 -6.94 -3.05 10.15
C LEU A 243 -5.42 -3.19 10.32
N TRP A 244 -4.72 -3.52 9.22
CA TRP A 244 -3.30 -3.83 9.26
C TRP A 244 -2.42 -2.58 9.27
N GLY A 245 -2.81 -1.53 8.56
CA GLY A 245 -2.02 -0.31 8.45
C GLY A 245 -2.83 0.90 8.01
N ALA A 246 -2.21 2.07 8.12
CA ALA A 246 -2.78 3.34 7.70
C ALA A 246 -1.73 4.20 7.02
N ILE A 247 -1.97 4.57 5.75
CA ILE A 247 -1.09 5.41 4.95
C ILE A 247 -1.37 6.88 5.29
N THR A 248 -0.33 7.61 5.63
CA THR A 248 -0.40 9.06 5.86
C THR A 248 0.60 9.79 4.98
N GLY A 249 0.12 10.81 4.31
CA GLY A 249 0.91 11.65 3.43
C GLY A 249 0.83 13.11 3.83
N LYS A 250 -0.18 13.83 3.35
CA LYS A 250 -0.31 15.29 3.51
C LYS A 250 -0.16 15.74 4.97
N ALA A 251 -0.74 15.00 5.92
CA ALA A 251 -0.72 15.36 7.33
C ALA A 251 0.68 15.43 7.92
N ILE A 252 1.58 14.50 7.57
CA ILE A 252 2.96 14.49 8.07
C ILE A 252 3.84 15.54 7.40
N TYR A 253 3.55 15.92 6.16
CA TYR A 253 4.26 16.99 5.47
C TYR A 253 3.81 18.37 5.92
N SER A 254 2.51 18.57 6.19
CA SER A 254 1.96 19.83 6.72
C SER A 254 2.25 20.04 8.21
N GLY A 255 2.65 18.97 8.92
CA GLY A 255 2.87 18.99 10.36
C GLY A 255 1.58 18.92 11.19
N SER A 256 0.41 18.64 10.58
CA SER A 256 -0.84 18.43 11.32
C SER A 256 -0.88 17.10 12.07
N LEU A 257 -0.06 16.12 11.65
CA LEU A 257 0.16 14.85 12.32
C LEU A 257 1.64 14.66 12.63
N ASP A 258 1.98 14.48 13.91
CA ASP A 258 3.33 14.04 14.31
C ASP A 258 3.48 12.55 14.05
N LEU A 259 4.36 12.19 13.11
CA LEU A 259 4.57 10.79 12.70
C LEU A 259 5.13 9.94 13.86
N LYS A 260 6.02 10.48 14.69
CA LYS A 260 6.58 9.73 15.83
C LYS A 260 5.51 9.40 16.86
N GLU A 261 4.66 10.38 17.16
CA GLU A 261 3.55 10.19 18.08
C GLU A 261 2.54 9.17 17.53
N ALA A 262 2.20 9.28 16.24
CA ALA A 262 1.29 8.35 15.58
C ALA A 262 1.83 6.90 15.62
N ILE A 263 3.12 6.71 15.31
CA ILE A 263 3.78 5.38 15.37
C ILE A 263 3.77 4.83 16.79
N ARG A 264 4.12 5.67 17.79
CA ARG A 264 4.12 5.25 19.20
C ARG A 264 2.72 4.84 19.66
N LEU A 265 1.70 5.58 19.29
CA LEU A 265 0.30 5.29 19.63
C LEU A 265 -0.17 3.98 19.01
N ALA A 266 0.24 3.71 17.77
CA ALA A 266 -0.17 2.53 17.01
C ALA A 266 0.54 1.22 17.43
N GLY A 267 1.33 1.25 18.52
CA GLY A 267 2.03 0.06 19.04
C GLY A 267 3.44 -0.10 18.51
N GLY A 268 3.99 0.91 17.90
CA GLY A 268 5.39 0.97 17.47
C GLY A 268 6.33 1.20 18.67
N ASN A 269 6.41 0.25 19.59
CA ASN A 269 7.55 0.19 20.49
C ASN A 269 8.77 -0.22 19.65
N GLY A 270 9.69 0.73 19.44
CA GLY A 270 10.95 0.54 18.76
C GLY A 270 11.90 -0.39 19.51
#